data_29bde3d6d77c316318fefc40f23752ba
#
_entry.id   29bde3d6d77c316318fefc40f23752ba
#
_cell.length_a   1.000
_cell.length_b   1.000
_cell.length_c   1.000
_cell.angle_alpha   90.00
_cell.angle_beta   90.00
_cell.angle_gamma   90.00
#
_symmetry.space_group_name_H-M   'P 1'
#
loop_
_entity.id
_entity.type
_entity.pdbx_description
1 polymer ?
#
loop_
_entity_poly.entity_id
_entity_poly.type
_entity_poly.pdbx_seq_one_letter_code
_entity_poly.pdbx_strand_id
1 'polypeptide(L)'
;MEQLSQLKAAFFRTLGHPARVRVLELLRDGEMTVGDLQAELEIDSSGTSQHLGAMRRQGMLEARREGTSVYYRVRDPRIFQLLEAARQVIGSHLQEANALLGELGESTPETAGATAKPRSR
;
A
#
# COMPACT_ATOMS: atom_id res chain seq x y z
N MET A 1 12.17 -18.96 -16.18
CA MET A 1 10.81 -18.78 -15.86
C MET A 1 10.55 -18.89 -14.41
N GLU A 2 10.94 -20.00 -13.84
CA GLU A 2 10.72 -20.13 -12.43
C GLU A 2 11.39 -19.04 -11.63
N GLN A 3 12.59 -18.66 -12.02
CA GLN A 3 13.30 -17.62 -11.29
C GLN A 3 12.55 -16.29 -11.34
N LEU A 4 12.00 -15.97 -12.50
CA LEU A 4 11.25 -14.73 -12.62
C LEU A 4 9.98 -14.78 -11.78
N SER A 5 9.32 -15.93 -11.75
CA SER A 5 8.14 -16.08 -10.90
C SER A 5 8.49 -15.92 -9.43
N GLN A 6 9.64 -16.45 -9.03
CA GLN A 6 10.07 -16.32 -7.65
C GLN A 6 10.37 -14.87 -7.29
N LEU A 7 10.99 -14.13 -8.22
CA LEU A 7 11.28 -12.72 -7.99
C LEU A 7 9.99 -11.90 -7.88
N LYS A 8 9.03 -12.20 -8.75
CA LYS A 8 7.75 -11.51 -8.66
C LYS A 8 7.05 -11.82 -7.34
N ALA A 9 7.10 -13.07 -6.93
CA ALA A 9 6.44 -13.46 -5.68
C ALA A 9 7.09 -12.77 -4.49
N ALA A 10 8.42 -12.66 -4.48
CA ALA A 10 9.11 -11.96 -3.40
C ALA A 10 8.74 -10.50 -3.38
N PHE A 11 8.61 -9.89 -4.55
CA PHE A 11 8.20 -8.50 -4.66
C PHE A 11 6.80 -8.31 -4.06
N PHE A 12 5.86 -9.15 -4.48
CA PHE A 12 4.49 -9.03 -3.97
C PHE A 12 4.40 -9.36 -2.49
N ARG A 13 5.24 -10.28 -2.02
CA ARG A 13 5.25 -10.61 -0.60
C ARG A 13 5.68 -9.41 0.22
N THR A 14 6.72 -8.71 -0.25
CA THR A 14 7.15 -7.50 0.43
C THR A 14 6.05 -6.45 0.43
N LEU A 15 5.31 -6.36 -0.68
CA LEU A 15 4.27 -5.37 -0.80
C LEU A 15 3.02 -5.74 0.01
N GLY A 16 2.89 -6.96 0.44
CA GLY A 16 1.66 -7.47 1.04
C GLY A 16 1.47 -7.12 2.51
N HIS A 17 1.75 -5.89 2.88
CA HIS A 17 1.52 -5.39 4.23
C HIS A 17 0.83 -4.05 4.12
N PRO A 18 -0.25 -3.82 4.85
CA PRO A 18 -0.94 -2.53 4.76
C PRO A 18 -0.04 -1.33 5.01
N ALA A 19 0.88 -1.45 5.97
CA ALA A 19 1.79 -0.34 6.25
C ALA A 19 2.68 -0.05 5.06
N ARG A 20 3.12 -1.08 4.35
CA ARG A 20 4.02 -0.88 3.23
C ARG A 20 3.30 -0.28 2.03
N VAL A 21 2.07 -0.71 1.78
CA VAL A 21 1.26 -0.09 0.75
C VAL A 21 1.05 1.38 1.09
N ARG A 22 0.77 1.65 2.35
CA ARG A 22 0.54 3.02 2.80
C ARG A 22 1.78 3.90 2.61
N VAL A 23 2.97 3.33 2.85
CA VAL A 23 4.22 4.07 2.61
C VAL A 23 4.29 4.53 1.15
N LEU A 24 4.01 3.63 0.22
CA LEU A 24 4.05 4.00 -1.19
C LEU A 24 3.05 5.09 -1.50
N GLU A 25 1.85 4.98 -0.96
CA GLU A 25 0.82 5.99 -1.20
C GLU A 25 1.25 7.34 -0.65
N LEU A 26 1.85 7.34 0.53
CA LEU A 26 2.31 8.58 1.14
C LEU A 26 3.41 9.24 0.32
N LEU A 27 4.27 8.45 -0.32
CA LEU A 27 5.38 8.96 -1.08
C LEU A 27 5.00 9.35 -2.51
N ARG A 28 3.73 9.22 -2.86
CA ARG A 28 3.31 9.54 -4.21
C ARG A 28 3.64 10.98 -4.60
N ASP A 29 3.51 11.90 -3.68
CA ASP A 29 3.71 13.31 -4.00
C ASP A 29 5.11 13.81 -3.74
N GLY A 30 6.02 12.92 -3.37
CA GLY A 30 7.40 13.34 -3.15
C GLY A 30 8.00 12.63 -1.96
N GLU A 31 9.28 12.92 -1.73
CA GLU A 31 9.97 12.25 -0.65
C GLU A 31 9.52 12.75 0.71
N MET A 32 9.68 11.91 1.71
CA MET A 32 9.34 12.22 3.08
C MET A 32 10.41 11.68 4.00
N THR A 33 10.56 12.30 5.15
CA THR A 33 11.51 11.81 6.16
C THR A 33 10.93 10.60 6.87
N VAL A 34 11.81 9.84 7.52
CA VAL A 34 11.39 8.71 8.33
C VAL A 34 10.41 9.18 9.40
N GLY A 35 10.70 10.33 10.03
CA GLY A 35 9.81 10.83 11.06
C GLY A 35 8.42 11.15 10.55
N ASP A 36 8.35 11.77 9.36
CA ASP A 36 7.06 12.08 8.77
C ASP A 36 6.29 10.81 8.45
N LEU A 37 6.99 9.81 7.89
CA LEU A 37 6.34 8.54 7.58
C LEU A 37 5.85 7.85 8.83
N GLN A 38 6.66 7.87 9.88
CA GLN A 38 6.27 7.24 11.12
C GLN A 38 5.01 7.88 11.71
N ALA A 39 4.96 9.20 11.65
CA ALA A 39 3.80 9.90 12.18
C ALA A 39 2.54 9.53 11.41
N GLU A 40 2.63 9.43 10.09
CA GLU A 40 1.47 9.09 9.28
C GLU A 40 1.05 7.64 9.47
N LEU A 41 2.02 6.75 9.65
CA LEU A 41 1.70 5.33 9.82
C LEU A 41 1.20 5.01 11.21
N GLU A 42 1.51 5.86 12.18
CA GLU A 42 1.08 5.67 13.56
C GLU A 42 1.55 4.34 14.14
N ILE A 43 2.78 3.98 13.84
CA ILE A 43 3.39 2.78 14.40
C ILE A 43 4.71 3.20 15.02
N ASP A 44 5.34 2.30 15.75
CA ASP A 44 6.56 2.63 16.47
C ASP A 44 7.73 2.77 15.49
N SER A 45 8.84 3.31 15.98
CA SER A 45 9.98 3.57 15.12
C SER A 45 10.62 2.28 14.64
N SER A 46 10.59 1.25 15.47
CA SER A 46 11.16 -0.04 15.09
C SER A 46 10.39 -0.65 13.93
N GLY A 47 9.06 -0.63 14.00
CA GLY A 47 8.22 -1.15 12.93
C GLY A 47 8.38 -0.35 11.65
N THR A 48 8.46 0.98 11.78
CA THR A 48 8.68 1.83 10.62
C THR A 48 9.99 1.48 9.94
N SER A 49 11.05 1.37 10.72
CA SER A 49 12.38 1.05 10.16
C SER A 49 12.40 -0.31 9.48
N GLN A 50 11.71 -1.29 10.06
CA GLN A 50 11.66 -2.62 9.47
C GLN A 50 10.96 -2.60 8.12
N HIS A 51 9.84 -1.90 8.03
CA HIS A 51 9.11 -1.80 6.78
C HIS A 51 9.93 -1.09 5.72
N LEU A 52 10.53 0.05 6.08
CA LEU A 52 11.30 0.81 5.12
C LEU A 52 12.53 0.03 4.66
N GLY A 53 13.17 -0.70 5.57
CA GLY A 53 14.32 -1.52 5.23
C GLY A 53 13.98 -2.64 4.28
N ALA A 54 12.87 -3.33 4.52
CA ALA A 54 12.43 -4.40 3.65
C ALA A 54 12.11 -3.88 2.25
N MET A 55 11.43 -2.76 2.17
CA MET A 55 11.06 -2.18 0.89
C MET A 55 12.28 -1.69 0.13
N ARG A 56 13.26 -1.15 0.86
CA ARG A 56 14.48 -0.69 0.23
C ARG A 56 15.28 -1.88 -0.33
N ARG A 57 15.35 -2.97 0.43
CA ARG A 57 16.08 -4.16 -0.04
C ARG A 57 15.45 -4.75 -1.29
N GLN A 58 14.14 -4.58 -1.45
CA GLN A 58 13.45 -5.05 -2.66
C GLN A 58 13.50 -4.04 -3.79
N GLY A 59 14.16 -2.92 -3.58
CA GLY A 59 14.30 -1.94 -4.65
C GLY A 59 13.09 -1.06 -4.87
N MET A 60 12.17 -1.04 -3.92
CA MET A 60 10.99 -0.19 -4.02
C MET A 60 11.27 1.24 -3.63
N LEU A 61 12.21 1.42 -2.70
CA LEU A 61 12.50 2.73 -2.15
C LEU A 61 13.98 3.04 -2.26
N GLU A 62 14.27 4.32 -2.33
CA GLU A 62 15.63 4.85 -2.20
C GLU A 62 15.65 5.80 -1.04
N ALA A 63 16.81 5.89 -0.39
CA ALA A 63 16.98 6.78 0.75
C ALA A 63 18.15 7.70 0.48
N ARG A 64 18.02 8.94 0.96
CA ARG A 64 19.16 9.85 0.95
C ARG A 64 19.23 10.54 2.30
N ARG A 65 20.43 10.88 2.68
CA ARG A 65 20.65 11.54 3.95
C ARG A 65 20.97 13.00 3.73
N GLU A 66 20.37 13.84 4.53
CA GLU A 66 20.71 15.26 4.49
C GLU A 66 20.76 15.71 5.93
N GLY A 67 21.98 15.99 6.42
CA GLY A 67 22.16 16.30 7.84
C GLY A 67 21.80 15.09 8.68
N THR A 68 20.95 15.29 9.65
CA THR A 68 20.51 14.19 10.50
C THR A 68 19.23 13.54 10.00
N SER A 69 18.71 14.01 8.88
CA SER A 69 17.46 13.50 8.36
C SER A 69 17.71 12.49 7.25
N VAL A 70 16.87 11.47 7.19
CA VAL A 70 16.89 10.50 6.11
C VAL A 70 15.57 10.63 5.37
N TYR A 71 15.66 10.87 4.07
CA TYR A 71 14.49 11.03 3.22
C TYR A 71 14.33 9.79 2.35
N TYR A 72 13.10 9.32 2.22
CA TYR A 72 12.79 8.19 1.37
C TYR A 72 11.94 8.63 0.19
N ARG A 73 12.14 7.96 -0.93
CA ARG A 73 11.32 8.20 -2.11
C ARG A 73 11.13 6.87 -2.83
N VAL A 74 10.10 6.83 -3.67
CA VAL A 74 9.84 5.65 -4.49
C VAL A 74 10.88 5.62 -5.60
N ARG A 75 11.50 4.46 -5.79
CA ARG A 75 12.55 4.33 -6.77
C ARG A 75 12.03 4.35 -8.20
N ASP A 76 10.91 3.68 -8.45
CA ASP A 76 10.38 3.55 -9.79
C ASP A 76 8.90 3.92 -9.76
N PRO A 77 8.53 5.04 -10.39
CA PRO A 77 7.15 5.50 -10.30
C PRO A 77 6.14 4.56 -10.95
N ARG A 78 6.57 3.59 -11.73
CA ARG A 78 5.62 2.63 -12.28
C ARG A 78 4.91 1.83 -11.21
N ILE A 79 5.46 1.80 -10.00
CA ILE A 79 4.78 1.09 -8.91
C ILE A 79 3.43 1.74 -8.61
N PHE A 80 3.27 3.02 -8.89
CA PHE A 80 1.98 3.68 -8.68
C PHE A 80 0.95 3.18 -9.68
N GLN A 81 1.38 2.85 -10.90
CA GLN A 81 0.50 2.24 -11.89
C GLN A 81 0.05 0.85 -11.44
N LEU A 82 0.96 0.11 -10.82
CA LEU A 82 0.63 -1.20 -10.28
C LEU A 82 -0.42 -1.08 -9.18
N LEU A 83 -0.24 -0.13 -8.27
CA LEU A 83 -1.19 0.07 -7.20
C LEU A 83 -2.56 0.50 -7.73
N GLU A 84 -2.56 1.34 -8.77
CA GLU A 84 -3.81 1.77 -9.35
C GLU A 84 -4.52 0.61 -10.04
N ALA A 85 -3.76 -0.25 -10.74
CA ALA A 85 -4.35 -1.44 -11.35
C ALA A 85 -4.95 -2.35 -10.29
N ALA A 86 -4.23 -2.51 -9.17
CA ALA A 86 -4.74 -3.32 -8.07
C ALA A 86 -6.04 -2.73 -7.52
N ARG A 87 -6.08 -1.41 -7.38
CA ARG A 87 -7.28 -0.75 -6.88
C ARG A 87 -8.46 -1.02 -7.80
N GLN A 88 -8.23 -0.96 -9.11
CA GLN A 88 -9.30 -1.20 -10.07
C GLN A 88 -9.79 -2.65 -10.02
N VAL A 89 -8.86 -3.59 -9.91
CA VAL A 89 -9.23 -5.00 -9.81
C VAL A 89 -10.06 -5.25 -8.55
N ILE A 90 -9.60 -4.71 -7.42
CA ILE A 90 -10.31 -4.87 -6.15
C ILE A 90 -11.67 -4.19 -6.22
N GLY A 91 -11.71 -2.99 -6.80
CA GLY A 91 -12.95 -2.25 -6.92
C GLY A 91 -13.99 -2.99 -7.74
N SER A 92 -13.56 -3.57 -8.86
CA SER A 92 -14.48 -4.34 -9.69
C SER A 92 -15.01 -5.55 -8.93
N HIS A 93 -14.12 -6.24 -8.22
CA HIS A 93 -14.53 -7.41 -7.45
C HIS A 93 -15.54 -7.02 -6.38
N LEU A 94 -15.32 -5.92 -5.69
CA LEU A 94 -16.25 -5.47 -4.67
C LEU A 94 -17.59 -5.08 -5.27
N GLN A 95 -17.58 -4.46 -6.44
CA GLN A 95 -18.82 -4.10 -7.10
C GLN A 95 -19.62 -5.34 -7.47
N GLU A 96 -18.96 -6.35 -7.97
CA GLU A 96 -19.61 -7.59 -8.32
C GLU A 96 -20.20 -8.27 -7.10
N ALA A 97 -19.45 -8.28 -6.00
CA ALA A 97 -19.93 -8.87 -4.78
C ALA A 97 -21.14 -8.13 -4.24
N ASN A 98 -21.11 -6.80 -4.30
CA ASN A 98 -22.23 -6.01 -3.84
C ASN A 98 -23.48 -6.22 -4.71
N ALA A 99 -23.28 -6.33 -6.01
CA ALA A 99 -24.39 -6.60 -6.91
C ALA A 99 -25.03 -7.95 -6.60
N LEU A 100 -24.19 -8.94 -6.36
CA LEU A 100 -24.69 -10.27 -6.04
C LEU A 100 -25.45 -10.27 -4.74
N LEU A 101 -24.93 -9.58 -3.74
CA LEU A 101 -25.62 -9.49 -2.47
C LEU A 101 -26.96 -8.78 -2.61
N GLY A 102 -26.98 -7.76 -3.45
CA GLY A 102 -28.22 -7.06 -3.71
C GLY A 102 -29.27 -7.98 -4.33
N GLU A 103 -28.84 -8.81 -5.27
CA GLU A 103 -29.76 -9.74 -5.87
C GLU A 103 -30.29 -10.75 -4.90
N LEU A 104 -29.41 -11.22 -4.04
CA LEU A 104 -29.85 -12.19 -3.11
C LEU A 104 -30.72 -11.59 -2.08
N GLY A 105 -30.68 -10.31 -1.95
CA GLY A 105 -31.38 -9.95 -1.09
C GLY A 105 -31.53 -9.10 -0.38
N GLU A 106 -31.95 -8.52 -0.36
CA GLU A 106 -32.25 -7.80 0.38
C GLU A 106 -31.52 -7.59 1.41
N SER A 107 -30.67 -7.86 1.48
CA SER A 107 -29.90 -7.74 2.43
C SER A 107 -29.99 -6.57 3.19
N THR A 108 -29.32 -6.34 4.06
CA THR A 108 -29.46 -5.37 4.99
C THR A 108 -28.78 -4.15 4.63
N PRO A 109 -29.44 -3.12 4.54
CA PRO A 109 -28.87 -1.85 4.16
C PRO A 109 -27.84 -1.33 5.13
N GLU A 110 -28.03 -1.57 6.38
CA GLU A 110 -27.08 -0.98 7.26
C GLU A 110 -25.74 -1.64 7.16
N THR A 111 -25.67 -2.86 6.80
CA THR A 111 -24.39 -3.49 6.59
C THR A 111 -23.65 -2.80 5.49
N ALA A 112 -24.32 -2.51 4.42
CA ALA A 112 -23.68 -1.84 3.32
C ALA A 112 -23.23 -0.46 3.72
N GLY A 113 -24.03 0.22 4.49
CA GLY A 113 -23.65 1.55 4.90
C GLY A 113 -22.41 1.55 5.75
N ALA A 114 -22.33 0.60 6.65
CA ALA A 114 -21.18 0.56 7.53
C ALA A 114 -19.90 0.34 6.76
N THR A 115 -19.94 -0.54 5.81
CA THR A 115 -18.71 -0.81 5.10
C THR A 115 -18.33 0.33 4.20
N ALA A 116 -19.26 1.09 3.82
CA ALA A 116 -18.94 2.12 2.89
C ALA A 116 -18.13 3.23 3.44
N LYS A 117 -18.06 3.28 4.76
CA LYS A 117 -17.43 4.31 5.23
C LYS A 117 -16.09 4.26 5.23
N PRO A 118 -15.43 4.48 4.65
CA PRO A 118 -14.14 4.25 4.55
C PRO A 118 -13.38 5.35 4.91
N ARG A 119 -12.94 5.66 5.06
CA ARG A 119 -12.19 6.34 5.39
C ARG A 119 -11.38 6.76 4.78
N SER A 120 -11.03 7.16 4.34
CA SER A 120 -10.34 7.49 3.77
C SER A 120 -9.45 7.95 3.80
N ARG A 121 -9.03 8.15 3.72
CA ARG A 121 -8.08 8.61 3.71
C ARG A 121 -7.65 8.57 3.37
#